data_7713b66eee61d1b27eac928346bf33cd
#
_entry.id   7713b66eee61d1b27eac928346bf33cd
#
_cell.length_a   1.000
_cell.length_b   1.000
_cell.length_c   1.000
_cell.angle_alpha   90.00
_cell.angle_beta   90.00
_cell.angle_gamma   90.00
#
_symmetry.space_group_name_H-M   'P 1'
#
loop_
_entity.id
_entity.type
_entity.pdbx_description
1 polymer ?
#
loop_
_entity_poly.entity_id
_entity_poly.type
_entity_poly.pdbx_seq_one_letter_code
_entity_poly.pdbx_strand_id
1 'polypeptide(L)'
;MKLHYPKSHYNKSHRGLVFPLLKPFIKGDSFTDAQRIELYGLSEKDFEFTDELEDADLVILTMAWNYYVKTKQTNLAIAFVKECGVLGKKVLTWNAGDHGVRIPSLSNLIVVRESGYRSKFSENEHTLPSFINDPLKKYYNTDKPYIIPYSPKPLIGFCGQAQLSRTRAVKELFNILRRNLK
;
A
#
# COMPACT_ATOMS: atom_id res chain seq x y z
N MET A 1 1.08 -18.73 11.79
CA MET A 1 1.96 -17.55 11.98
C MET A 1 1.24 -16.58 12.89
N LYS A 2 1.92 -16.17 13.98
CA LYS A 2 1.40 -15.21 14.94
C LYS A 2 1.80 -13.78 14.53
N LEU A 3 0.83 -12.90 14.41
CA LEU A 3 1.02 -11.50 14.06
C LEU A 3 0.72 -10.60 15.26
N HIS A 4 1.57 -9.61 15.47
CA HIS A 4 1.31 -8.52 16.42
C HIS A 4 1.22 -7.19 15.68
N TYR A 5 0.34 -6.31 16.16
CA TYR A 5 0.30 -4.92 15.74
C TYR A 5 -0.06 -4.00 16.91
N PRO A 6 0.56 -2.80 17.03
CA PRO A 6 0.28 -1.89 18.13
C PRO A 6 -1.12 -1.28 17.96
N LYS A 7 -2.09 -1.79 18.73
CA LYS A 7 -3.49 -1.32 18.70
C LYS A 7 -3.60 0.18 19.02
N SER A 8 -2.71 0.71 19.86
CA SER A 8 -2.65 2.13 20.23
C SER A 8 -2.29 3.06 19.07
N HIS A 9 -1.67 2.53 18.01
CA HIS A 9 -1.34 3.32 16.82
C HIS A 9 -2.53 3.47 15.85
N TYR A 10 -3.61 2.71 16.04
CA TYR A 10 -4.79 2.76 15.17
C TYR A 10 -5.50 4.11 15.27
N ASN A 11 -5.76 4.72 14.12
CA ASN A 11 -6.55 5.95 14.02
C ASN A 11 -7.73 5.75 13.08
N LYS A 12 -8.94 5.73 13.66
CA LYS A 12 -10.20 5.53 12.93
C LYS A 12 -10.42 6.58 11.83
N SER A 13 -10.05 7.85 12.08
CA SER A 13 -10.21 8.95 11.11
C SER A 13 -9.31 8.80 9.89
N HIS A 14 -8.27 7.96 9.97
CA HIS A 14 -7.32 7.71 8.88
C HIS A 14 -7.34 6.24 8.43
N ARG A 15 -8.50 5.59 8.51
CA ARG A 15 -8.64 4.17 8.19
C ARG A 15 -8.10 3.76 6.81
N GLY A 16 -8.14 4.64 5.81
CA GLY A 16 -7.54 4.39 4.50
C GLY A 16 -6.04 4.12 4.53
N LEU A 17 -5.35 4.57 5.59
CA LEU A 17 -3.90 4.39 5.80
C LEU A 17 -3.57 3.24 6.77
N VAL A 18 -4.53 2.42 7.15
CA VAL A 18 -4.28 1.16 7.87
C VAL A 18 -3.57 0.19 6.95
N PHE A 19 -2.59 -0.55 7.49
CA PHE A 19 -1.87 -1.55 6.72
C PHE A 19 -2.85 -2.53 6.05
N PRO A 20 -2.73 -2.78 4.73
CA PRO A 20 -3.75 -3.51 3.96
C PRO A 20 -4.11 -4.88 4.54
N LEU A 21 -3.13 -5.67 4.99
CA LEU A 21 -3.38 -6.98 5.61
C LEU A 21 -4.16 -6.92 6.93
N LEU A 22 -4.03 -5.82 7.68
CA LEU A 22 -4.73 -5.65 8.95
C LEU A 22 -6.15 -5.12 8.79
N LYS A 23 -6.40 -4.39 7.69
CA LYS A 23 -7.65 -3.69 7.46
C LYS A 23 -8.90 -4.56 7.58
N PRO A 24 -8.94 -5.79 7.03
CA PRO A 24 -10.09 -6.68 7.15
C PRO A 24 -10.32 -7.26 8.55
N PHE A 25 -9.33 -7.17 9.43
CA PHE A 25 -9.35 -7.78 10.77
C PHE A 25 -9.48 -6.75 11.90
N ILE A 26 -9.28 -5.45 11.61
CA ILE A 26 -9.38 -4.42 12.65
C ILE A 26 -10.85 -4.16 12.99
N LYS A 27 -11.14 -4.06 14.31
CA LYS A 27 -12.47 -3.78 14.85
C LYS A 27 -13.15 -2.60 14.14
N GLY A 28 -14.39 -2.80 13.72
CA GLY A 28 -15.18 -1.83 12.96
C GLY A 28 -15.26 -2.12 11.46
N ASP A 29 -14.53 -3.10 10.93
CA ASP A 29 -14.79 -3.68 9.62
C ASP A 29 -15.81 -4.80 9.75
N SER A 30 -16.78 -4.80 8.83
CA SER A 30 -17.82 -5.84 8.72
C SER A 30 -17.44 -6.93 7.70
N PHE A 31 -16.15 -7.10 7.40
CA PHE A 31 -15.71 -8.14 6.48
C PHE A 31 -16.03 -9.53 7.03
N THR A 32 -16.74 -10.30 6.23
CA THR A 32 -16.89 -11.74 6.44
C THR A 32 -15.65 -12.45 5.90
N ASP A 33 -15.45 -13.71 6.30
CA ASP A 33 -14.36 -14.52 5.77
C ASP A 33 -14.44 -14.67 4.23
N ALA A 34 -15.66 -14.82 3.69
CA ALA A 34 -15.87 -14.84 2.24
C ALA A 34 -15.39 -13.55 1.55
N GLN A 35 -15.66 -12.39 2.13
CA GLN A 35 -15.20 -11.10 1.62
C GLN A 35 -13.67 -10.92 1.76
N ARG A 36 -13.07 -11.41 2.86
CA ARG A 36 -11.61 -11.40 3.03
C ARG A 36 -10.93 -12.25 1.97
N ILE A 37 -11.45 -13.45 1.71
CA ILE A 37 -10.92 -14.35 0.68
C ILE A 37 -11.07 -13.72 -0.71
N GLU A 38 -12.25 -13.18 -1.03
CA GLU A 38 -12.53 -12.58 -2.33
C GLU A 38 -11.64 -11.36 -2.62
N LEU A 39 -11.48 -10.45 -1.66
CA LEU A 39 -10.78 -9.17 -1.86
C LEU A 39 -9.27 -9.26 -1.63
N TYR A 40 -8.82 -10.12 -0.74
CA TYR A 40 -7.43 -10.15 -0.27
C TYR A 40 -6.80 -11.54 -0.38
N GLY A 41 -7.56 -12.58 -0.69
CA GLY A 41 -7.11 -13.97 -0.65
C GLY A 41 -6.77 -14.45 0.77
N LEU A 42 -7.36 -13.83 1.80
CA LEU A 42 -7.05 -14.08 3.21
C LEU A 42 -8.25 -14.69 3.93
N SER A 43 -7.98 -15.60 4.84
CA SER A 43 -8.95 -16.18 5.77
C SER A 43 -8.55 -15.89 7.22
N GLU A 44 -9.51 -15.92 8.15
CA GLU A 44 -9.21 -15.87 9.60
C GLU A 44 -8.32 -17.01 10.08
N LYS A 45 -8.23 -18.09 9.28
CA LYS A 45 -7.36 -19.25 9.56
C LYS A 45 -5.89 -19.04 9.16
N ASP A 46 -5.59 -18.03 8.35
CA ASP A 46 -4.22 -17.80 7.84
C ASP A 46 -3.31 -17.19 8.91
N PHE A 47 -3.89 -16.44 9.85
CA PHE A 47 -3.17 -15.72 10.88
C PHE A 47 -3.81 -15.92 12.26
N GLU A 48 -2.96 -15.98 13.24
CA GLU A 48 -3.30 -15.84 14.66
C GLU A 48 -2.77 -14.48 15.13
N PHE A 49 -3.62 -13.64 15.72
CA PHE A 49 -3.19 -12.37 16.30
C PHE A 49 -2.88 -12.55 17.78
N THR A 50 -1.74 -12.00 18.20
CA THR A 50 -1.32 -11.99 19.60
C THR A 50 -1.21 -10.56 20.12
N ASP A 51 -1.59 -10.35 21.38
CA ASP A 51 -1.37 -9.08 22.09
C ASP A 51 0.04 -9.02 22.70
N GLU A 52 0.70 -10.16 22.88
CA GLU A 52 2.05 -10.25 23.43
C GLU A 52 3.08 -10.12 22.30
N LEU A 53 3.92 -9.09 22.41
CA LEU A 53 4.93 -8.77 21.39
C LEU A 53 5.98 -9.88 21.28
N GLU A 54 6.33 -10.49 22.41
CA GLU A 54 7.30 -11.59 22.51
C GLU A 54 6.87 -12.84 21.76
N ASP A 55 5.56 -13.09 21.68
CA ASP A 55 4.99 -14.28 21.02
C ASP A 55 4.84 -14.13 19.51
N ALA A 56 5.03 -12.91 18.98
CA ALA A 56 4.83 -12.65 17.58
C ALA A 56 5.94 -13.23 16.69
N ASP A 57 5.57 -13.86 15.59
CA ASP A 57 6.49 -14.24 14.51
C ASP A 57 6.85 -13.03 13.66
N LEU A 58 5.88 -12.12 13.44
CA LEU A 58 6.04 -10.89 12.68
C LEU A 58 5.20 -9.77 13.28
N VAL A 59 5.77 -8.59 13.32
CA VAL A 59 5.08 -7.38 13.79
C VAL A 59 4.73 -6.50 12.59
N ILE A 60 3.53 -5.90 12.61
CA ILE A 60 3.06 -5.01 11.55
C ILE A 60 2.75 -3.64 12.15
N LEU A 61 3.35 -2.57 11.64
CA LEU A 61 2.91 -1.22 11.99
C LEU A 61 1.47 -1.01 11.52
N THR A 62 0.59 -0.66 12.44
CA THR A 62 -0.87 -0.56 12.19
C THR A 62 -1.20 0.43 11.08
N MET A 63 -0.48 1.54 11.05
CA MET A 63 -0.68 2.60 10.07
C MET A 63 0.47 2.63 9.06
N ALA A 64 0.18 3.12 7.85
CA ALA A 64 1.19 3.37 6.84
C ALA A 64 2.24 4.38 7.32
N TRP A 65 3.48 4.28 6.84
CA TRP A 65 4.55 5.19 7.27
C TRP A 65 4.24 6.66 6.99
N ASN A 66 3.66 6.95 5.83
CA ASN A 66 3.25 8.31 5.47
C ASN A 66 2.15 8.89 6.38
N TYR A 67 1.37 8.05 7.09
CA TYR A 67 0.49 8.53 8.16
C TYR A 67 1.32 9.14 9.30
N TYR A 68 2.33 8.43 9.81
CA TYR A 68 3.18 8.93 10.89
C TYR A 68 3.90 10.22 10.52
N VAL A 69 4.34 10.35 9.25
CA VAL A 69 4.93 11.60 8.75
C VAL A 69 3.91 12.73 8.74
N LYS A 70 2.74 12.50 8.15
CA LYS A 70 1.66 13.49 8.04
C LYS A 70 1.17 14.00 9.39
N THR A 71 1.10 13.10 10.38
CA THR A 71 0.63 13.43 11.74
C THR A 71 1.77 13.84 12.69
N LYS A 72 3.02 13.94 12.18
CA LYS A 72 4.22 14.27 12.97
C LYS A 72 4.49 13.26 14.11
N GLN A 73 4.13 12.00 13.89
CA GLN A 73 4.27 10.91 14.86
C GLN A 73 5.38 9.91 14.49
N THR A 74 6.33 10.31 13.65
CA THR A 74 7.43 9.42 13.22
C THR A 74 8.25 8.90 14.39
N ASN A 75 8.43 9.70 15.45
CA ASN A 75 9.16 9.26 16.65
C ASN A 75 8.44 8.12 17.37
N LEU A 76 7.11 8.11 17.40
CA LEU A 76 6.32 7.01 17.95
C LEU A 76 6.58 5.71 17.18
N ALA A 77 6.52 5.76 15.85
CA ALA A 77 6.78 4.60 15.01
C ALA A 77 8.22 4.08 15.17
N ILE A 78 9.21 5.00 15.19
CA ILE A 78 10.63 4.64 15.36
C ILE A 78 10.89 4.02 16.74
N ALA A 79 10.30 4.57 17.80
CA ALA A 79 10.44 4.03 19.15
C ALA A 79 9.92 2.59 19.23
N PHE A 80 8.74 2.35 18.66
CA PHE A 80 8.15 1.01 18.61
C PHE A 80 9.00 0.03 17.78
N VAL A 81 9.51 0.44 16.62
CA VAL A 81 10.41 -0.41 15.81
C VAL A 81 11.68 -0.77 16.56
N LYS A 82 12.26 0.17 17.32
CA LYS A 82 13.43 -0.08 18.15
C LYS A 82 13.13 -1.05 19.29
N GLU A 83 11.99 -0.90 19.96
CA GLU A 83 11.50 -1.84 21.00
C GLU A 83 11.41 -3.26 20.44
N CYS A 84 10.75 -3.43 19.27
CA CYS A 84 10.72 -4.70 18.57
C CYS A 84 12.11 -5.25 18.26
N GLY A 85 13.06 -4.36 17.91
CA GLY A 85 14.45 -4.74 17.63
C GLY A 85 15.18 -5.30 18.83
N VAL A 86 14.93 -4.78 20.04
CA VAL A 86 15.47 -5.32 21.30
C VAL A 86 15.02 -6.77 21.53
N LEU A 87 13.79 -7.08 21.12
CA LEU A 87 13.21 -8.43 21.21
C LEU A 87 13.53 -9.30 19.98
N GLY A 88 14.41 -8.83 19.08
CA GLY A 88 14.77 -9.56 17.85
C GLY A 88 13.63 -9.68 16.83
N LYS A 89 12.55 -8.90 16.97
CA LYS A 89 11.39 -8.97 16.09
C LYS A 89 11.54 -8.08 14.85
N LYS A 90 11.16 -8.61 13.70
CA LYS A 90 11.06 -7.83 12.46
C LYS A 90 9.72 -7.11 12.39
N VAL A 91 9.76 -5.88 11.88
CA VAL A 91 8.58 -5.02 11.75
C VAL A 91 8.33 -4.73 10.29
N LEU A 92 7.12 -5.01 9.83
CA LEU A 92 6.66 -4.71 8.50
C LEU A 92 5.91 -3.38 8.50
N THR A 93 6.24 -2.48 7.58
CA THR A 93 5.52 -1.23 7.35
C THR A 93 5.19 -1.05 5.87
N TRP A 94 4.25 -0.19 5.60
CA TRP A 94 3.77 0.13 4.27
C TRP A 94 3.87 1.63 3.98
N ASN A 95 4.35 1.99 2.80
CA ASN A 95 4.25 3.35 2.29
C ASN A 95 3.15 3.40 1.24
N ALA A 96 2.03 4.04 1.60
CA ALA A 96 0.84 4.11 0.77
C ALA A 96 0.99 5.12 -0.36
N GLY A 97 0.53 4.74 -1.56
CA GLY A 97 0.43 5.62 -2.72
C GLY A 97 1.78 6.09 -3.28
N ASP A 98 1.72 7.13 -4.12
CA ASP A 98 2.86 7.62 -4.92
C ASP A 98 3.78 8.60 -4.18
N HIS A 99 3.59 8.77 -2.89
CA HIS A 99 4.38 9.74 -2.12
C HIS A 99 5.73 9.15 -1.72
N GLY A 100 6.80 9.72 -2.25
CA GLY A 100 8.18 9.40 -1.89
C GLY A 100 8.54 9.91 -0.49
N VAL A 101 8.10 9.23 0.55
CA VAL A 101 8.46 9.57 1.93
C VAL A 101 9.77 8.88 2.30
N ARG A 102 10.69 9.64 2.91
CA ARG A 102 11.93 9.07 3.45
C ARG A 102 11.61 8.25 4.70
N ILE A 103 12.03 7.00 4.69
CA ILE A 103 11.89 6.07 5.82
C ILE A 103 13.31 5.82 6.36
N PRO A 104 13.53 5.89 7.69
CA PRO A 104 14.85 5.61 8.24
C PRO A 104 15.23 4.14 8.02
N SER A 105 16.51 3.90 7.72
CA SER A 105 17.04 2.54 7.62
C SER A 105 17.24 2.00 9.03
N LEU A 106 16.37 1.05 9.43
CA LEU A 106 16.48 0.29 10.67
C LEU A 106 16.61 -1.18 10.29
N SER A 107 17.54 -1.90 10.88
CA SER A 107 17.90 -3.28 10.49
C SER A 107 16.75 -4.28 10.62
N ASN A 108 15.80 -4.02 11.51
CA ASN A 108 14.62 -4.85 11.73
C ASN A 108 13.35 -4.31 11.05
N LEU A 109 13.42 -3.20 10.27
CA LEU A 109 12.27 -2.63 9.59
C LEU A 109 12.25 -3.07 8.11
N ILE A 110 11.18 -3.74 7.72
CA ILE A 110 10.89 -4.13 6.33
C ILE A 110 9.84 -3.16 5.79
N VAL A 111 10.13 -2.54 4.66
CA VAL A 111 9.27 -1.54 4.04
C VAL A 111 8.69 -2.06 2.74
N VAL A 112 7.38 -2.07 2.60
CA VAL A 112 6.71 -2.33 1.32
C VAL A 112 6.17 -1.02 0.74
N ARG A 113 6.37 -0.81 -0.56
CA ARG A 113 5.99 0.41 -1.28
C ARG A 113 5.13 0.08 -2.49
N GLU A 114 4.09 0.87 -2.71
CA GLU A 114 3.26 0.79 -3.93
C GLU A 114 3.94 1.46 -5.12
N SER A 115 4.86 2.40 -4.87
CA SER A 115 5.57 3.14 -5.91
C SER A 115 6.99 3.49 -5.51
N GLY A 116 7.82 3.77 -6.50
CA GLY A 116 9.19 4.21 -6.33
C GLY A 116 10.13 3.66 -7.40
N TYR A 117 11.34 4.20 -7.44
CA TYR A 117 12.38 3.71 -8.33
C TYR A 117 13.14 2.59 -7.64
N ARG A 118 13.06 1.36 -8.17
CA ARG A 118 13.76 0.19 -7.62
C ARG A 118 15.25 0.44 -7.39
N SER A 119 15.91 1.21 -8.27
CA SER A 119 17.31 1.58 -8.14
C SER A 119 17.64 2.49 -6.94
N LYS A 120 16.60 3.02 -6.26
CA LYS A 120 16.75 3.88 -5.08
C LYS A 120 16.27 3.20 -3.79
N PHE A 121 15.83 1.96 -3.89
CA PHE A 121 15.40 1.20 -2.72
C PHE A 121 16.62 0.73 -1.92
N SER A 122 16.48 0.79 -0.60
CA SER A 122 17.41 0.12 0.29
C SER A 122 17.17 -1.39 0.29
N GLU A 123 18.08 -2.14 0.89
CA GLU A 123 17.99 -3.60 0.98
C GLU A 123 16.68 -4.10 1.64
N ASN A 124 16.15 -3.33 2.58
CA ASN A 124 14.93 -3.65 3.30
C ASN A 124 13.65 -3.07 2.68
N GLU A 125 13.75 -2.46 1.50
CA GLU A 125 12.61 -1.88 0.80
C GLU A 125 12.20 -2.76 -0.39
N HIS A 126 10.91 -3.11 -0.43
CA HIS A 126 10.34 -3.99 -1.44
C HIS A 126 9.13 -3.33 -2.11
N THR A 127 8.85 -3.70 -3.35
CA THR A 127 7.63 -3.29 -4.03
C THR A 127 6.46 -4.17 -3.58
N LEU A 128 5.31 -3.53 -3.37
CA LEU A 128 4.04 -4.21 -3.15
C LEU A 128 3.13 -3.90 -4.34
N PRO A 129 2.64 -4.90 -5.08
CA PRO A 129 1.64 -4.66 -6.10
C PRO A 129 0.34 -4.14 -5.47
N SER A 130 -0.36 -3.29 -6.19
CA SER A 130 -1.68 -2.82 -5.75
C SER A 130 -2.63 -4.00 -5.58
N PHE A 131 -3.41 -3.98 -4.51
CA PHE A 131 -4.48 -4.97 -4.29
C PHE A 131 -5.65 -4.65 -5.22
N ILE A 132 -5.67 -5.30 -6.35
CA ILE A 132 -6.75 -5.18 -7.33
C ILE A 132 -7.32 -6.57 -7.63
N ASN A 133 -8.63 -6.62 -7.87
CA ASN A 133 -9.24 -7.82 -8.40
C ASN A 133 -8.72 -8.07 -9.81
N ASP A 134 -8.58 -9.33 -10.19
CA ASP A 134 -8.21 -9.70 -11.55
C ASP A 134 -9.24 -9.13 -12.56
N PRO A 135 -8.85 -8.12 -13.38
CA PRO A 135 -9.77 -7.49 -14.31
C PRO A 135 -10.18 -8.46 -15.45
N LEU A 136 -9.34 -9.41 -15.81
CA LEU A 136 -9.65 -10.39 -16.86
C LEU A 136 -10.76 -11.32 -16.40
N LYS A 137 -10.64 -11.83 -15.18
CA LYS A 137 -11.67 -12.67 -14.58
C LYS A 137 -12.95 -11.91 -14.35
N LYS A 138 -12.85 -10.68 -13.82
CA LYS A 138 -14.00 -9.85 -13.45
C LYS A 138 -14.82 -9.37 -14.65
N TYR A 139 -14.15 -8.93 -15.72
CA TYR A 139 -14.83 -8.28 -16.85
C TYR A 139 -14.95 -9.17 -18.09
N TYR A 140 -14.09 -10.15 -18.23
CA TYR A 140 -14.03 -11.01 -19.42
C TYR A 140 -14.23 -12.49 -19.12
N ASN A 141 -14.40 -12.85 -17.83
CA ASN A 141 -14.55 -14.23 -17.35
C ASN A 141 -13.49 -15.18 -17.93
N THR A 142 -12.25 -14.71 -18.04
CA THR A 142 -11.10 -15.46 -18.51
C THR A 142 -9.89 -15.18 -17.64
N ASP A 143 -9.00 -16.14 -17.53
CA ASP A 143 -7.68 -16.06 -16.89
C ASP A 143 -6.55 -15.74 -17.87
N LYS A 144 -6.88 -15.68 -19.19
CA LYS A 144 -5.90 -15.48 -20.24
C LYS A 144 -6.11 -14.14 -20.94
N PRO A 145 -5.04 -13.35 -21.14
CA PRO A 145 -5.13 -12.14 -21.93
C PRO A 145 -5.45 -12.46 -23.39
N TYR A 146 -6.30 -11.63 -23.99
CA TYR A 146 -6.53 -11.71 -25.44
C TYR A 146 -5.28 -11.21 -26.16
N ILE A 147 -4.70 -12.08 -26.98
CA ILE A 147 -3.53 -11.75 -27.79
C ILE A 147 -4.01 -11.18 -29.12
N ILE A 148 -3.76 -9.88 -29.32
CA ILE A 148 -4.04 -9.22 -30.59
C ILE A 148 -2.92 -9.61 -31.58
N PRO A 149 -3.26 -10.16 -32.77
CA PRO A 149 -2.25 -10.43 -33.78
C PRO A 149 -1.49 -9.16 -34.17
N TYR A 150 -0.22 -9.32 -34.50
CA TYR A 150 0.60 -8.21 -34.99
C TYR A 150 -0.08 -7.54 -36.20
N SER A 151 -0.16 -6.21 -36.18
CA SER A 151 -0.61 -5.39 -37.31
C SER A 151 0.50 -4.37 -37.64
N PRO A 152 0.83 -4.17 -38.93
CA PRO A 152 1.77 -3.13 -39.34
C PRO A 152 1.29 -1.70 -39.03
N LYS A 153 -0.03 -1.53 -38.81
CA LYS A 153 -0.58 -0.28 -38.30
C LYS A 153 -0.63 -0.35 -36.76
N PRO A 154 0.14 0.47 -36.04
CA PRO A 154 0.11 0.46 -34.60
C PRO A 154 -1.26 0.85 -34.07
N LEU A 155 -1.79 0.09 -33.13
CA LEU A 155 -2.99 0.41 -32.38
C LEU A 155 -2.56 1.04 -31.07
N ILE A 156 -2.83 2.32 -30.89
CA ILE A 156 -2.48 3.02 -29.65
C ILE A 156 -3.72 3.09 -28.78
N GLY A 157 -3.69 2.39 -27.65
CA GLY A 157 -4.70 2.48 -26.60
C GLY A 157 -4.19 3.35 -25.45
N PHE A 158 -5.07 4.15 -24.88
CA PHE A 158 -4.81 4.87 -23.64
C PHE A 158 -5.78 4.39 -22.57
N CYS A 159 -5.22 3.95 -21.45
CA CYS A 159 -5.99 3.66 -20.24
C CYS A 159 -5.42 4.54 -19.11
N GLY A 160 -6.20 5.51 -18.64
CA GLY A 160 -5.76 6.43 -17.61
C GLY A 160 -6.93 7.18 -16.98
N GLN A 161 -6.67 7.81 -15.85
CA GLN A 161 -7.65 8.62 -15.15
C GLN A 161 -7.66 10.03 -15.74
N ALA A 162 -8.73 10.38 -16.45
CA ALA A 162 -8.99 11.75 -16.88
C ALA A 162 -9.95 12.44 -15.89
N GLN A 163 -9.43 13.28 -15.03
CA GLN A 163 -10.27 14.20 -14.26
C GLN A 163 -10.46 15.49 -15.05
N LEU A 164 -11.62 15.65 -15.66
CA LEU A 164 -12.07 16.89 -16.27
C LEU A 164 -12.56 17.87 -15.18
N SER A 165 -11.64 18.49 -14.44
CA SER A 165 -11.98 19.68 -13.67
C SER A 165 -11.83 20.90 -14.60
N ARG A 166 -12.86 21.76 -14.67
CA ARG A 166 -12.83 22.98 -15.49
C ARG A 166 -11.61 23.86 -15.20
N THR A 167 -11.21 23.96 -13.93
CA THR A 167 -10.01 24.68 -13.48
C THR A 167 -8.71 24.07 -14.02
N ARG A 168 -8.63 22.74 -14.13
CA ARG A 168 -7.46 22.05 -14.67
C ARG A 168 -7.38 22.19 -16.19
N ALA A 169 -8.52 22.12 -16.89
CA ALA A 169 -8.58 22.34 -18.33
C ALA A 169 -8.13 23.76 -18.70
N VAL A 170 -8.55 24.78 -17.95
CA VAL A 170 -8.10 26.16 -18.12
C VAL A 170 -6.61 26.30 -17.88
N LYS A 171 -6.07 25.70 -16.83
CA LYS A 171 -4.64 25.72 -16.52
C LYS A 171 -3.79 25.05 -17.60
N GLU A 172 -4.25 23.92 -18.13
CA GLU A 172 -3.59 23.23 -19.25
C GLU A 172 -3.63 24.06 -20.53
N LEU A 173 -4.76 24.70 -20.83
CA LEU A 173 -4.88 25.62 -21.99
C LEU A 173 -3.85 26.76 -21.88
N PHE A 174 -3.72 27.37 -20.71
CA PHE A 174 -2.70 28.41 -20.45
C PHE A 174 -1.26 27.87 -20.63
N ASN A 175 -0.97 26.67 -20.18
CA ASN A 175 0.34 26.06 -20.35
C ASN A 175 0.65 25.78 -21.83
N ILE A 176 -0.33 25.31 -22.61
CA ILE A 176 -0.19 25.07 -24.05
C ILE A 176 0.08 26.39 -24.78
N LEU A 177 -0.74 27.44 -24.50
CA LEU A 177 -0.55 28.77 -25.10
C LEU A 177 0.84 29.35 -24.78
N ARG A 178 1.30 29.23 -23.55
CA ARG A 178 2.62 29.69 -23.12
C ARG A 178 3.79 28.95 -23.79
N ARG A 179 3.61 27.64 -24.11
CA ARG A 179 4.63 26.85 -24.84
C ARG A 179 4.69 27.22 -26.32
N ASN A 180 3.57 27.60 -26.90
CA ASN A 180 3.49 27.98 -28.35
C ASN A 180 3.88 29.43 -28.61
N LEU A 181 4.05 30.26 -27.58
CA LEU A 181 4.50 31.65 -27.65
C LEU A 181 6.00 31.82 -27.37
N LYS A 182 6.74 30.72 -27.22
CA LYS A 182 8.20 30.66 -27.16
C LYS A 182 8.75 30.03 -28.45
#